data_e3ac3108e4127e0148ddd8625cd2c014
#
_entry.id   e3ac3108e4127e0148ddd8625cd2c014
#
_cell.length_a   1.000
_cell.length_b   1.000
_cell.length_c   1.000
_cell.angle_alpha   90.00
_cell.angle_beta   90.00
_cell.angle_gamma   90.00
#
_symmetry.space_group_name_H-M   'P 1'
#
loop_
_entity.id
_entity.type
_entity.pdbx_description
1 polymer ?
#
loop_
_entity_poly.entity_id
_entity_poly.type
_entity_poly.pdbx_seq_one_letter_code
_entity_poly.pdbx_strand_id
1 'polypeptide(L)'
;MDKDFLAIFNAIKADGANADYTKRGIDPLYSVGAGARIVVIGQAPGAVAEETRIPWNDKSGERLRDWLGVSRETFYDPERVALLPMDFYFPGHGRSGDLPPRKGFAEQWHPALLALMPNVRLTVLVGAYAVRRYLHLKNSDSLTTVVRDYDAYIGRGFFPLVHPSPRNQLWMSRNPWFEAETLPVLKAQVNAVLEQR
;
A
#
# COMPACT_ATOMS: atom_id res chain seq x y z
N MET A 1 -13.02 11.70 10.26
CA MET A 1 -12.27 12.02 9.01
C MET A 1 -12.27 13.52 8.86
N ASP A 2 -11.11 14.11 8.61
CA ASP A 2 -10.96 15.54 8.32
C ASP A 2 -11.84 15.96 7.13
N LYS A 3 -12.28 17.24 7.11
CA LYS A 3 -13.20 17.79 6.09
C LYS A 3 -12.65 17.63 4.67
N ASP A 4 -11.34 17.85 4.50
CA ASP A 4 -10.70 17.80 3.18
C ASP A 4 -10.59 16.35 2.68
N PHE A 5 -10.24 15.39 3.55
CA PHE A 5 -10.29 13.96 3.20
C PHE A 5 -11.71 13.50 2.87
N LEU A 6 -12.73 13.99 3.60
CA LEU A 6 -14.12 13.66 3.32
C LEU A 6 -14.57 14.20 1.96
N ALA A 7 -14.13 15.40 1.57
CA ALA A 7 -14.43 15.96 0.25
C ALA A 7 -13.86 15.08 -0.88
N ILE A 8 -12.60 14.62 -0.75
CA ILE A 8 -11.99 13.70 -1.73
C ILE A 8 -12.72 12.36 -1.74
N PHE A 9 -13.04 11.79 -0.58
CA PHE A 9 -13.81 10.54 -0.48
C PHE A 9 -15.13 10.62 -1.24
N ASN A 10 -15.88 11.71 -1.05
CA ASN A 10 -17.15 11.92 -1.74
C ASN A 10 -16.95 12.14 -3.25
N ALA A 11 -15.88 12.82 -3.67
CA ALA A 11 -15.54 12.99 -5.08
C ALA A 11 -15.23 11.63 -5.75
N ILE A 12 -14.47 10.76 -5.07
CA ILE A 12 -14.21 9.39 -5.55
C ILE A 12 -15.52 8.62 -5.73
N LYS A 13 -16.44 8.67 -4.77
CA LYS A 13 -17.75 7.99 -4.87
C LYS A 13 -18.61 8.54 -6.00
N ALA A 14 -18.55 9.83 -6.26
CA ALA A 14 -19.33 10.50 -7.30
C ALA A 14 -18.74 10.35 -8.71
N ASP A 15 -17.49 9.90 -8.83
CA ASP A 15 -16.85 9.69 -10.13
C ASP A 15 -17.59 8.59 -10.93
N GLY A 16 -17.91 8.90 -12.19
CA GLY A 16 -18.62 7.99 -13.09
C GLY A 16 -17.92 6.65 -13.29
N ALA A 17 -16.59 6.61 -13.21
CA ALA A 17 -15.79 5.37 -13.27
C ALA A 17 -16.04 4.45 -12.05
N ASN A 18 -16.62 4.95 -10.97
CA ASN A 18 -16.95 4.22 -9.73
C ASN A 18 -18.46 3.96 -9.57
N ALA A 19 -19.28 4.35 -10.55
CA ALA A 19 -20.75 4.31 -10.44
C ALA A 19 -21.30 2.91 -10.09
N ASP A 20 -20.68 1.83 -10.62
CA ASP A 20 -21.15 0.47 -10.34
C ASP A 20 -20.85 0.04 -8.90
N TYR A 21 -19.72 0.45 -8.34
CA TYR A 21 -19.39 0.23 -6.93
C TYR A 21 -20.36 1.00 -6.03
N THR A 22 -20.60 2.27 -6.35
CA THR A 22 -21.52 3.13 -5.60
C THR A 22 -22.96 2.58 -5.61
N LYS A 23 -23.46 2.10 -6.78
CA LYS A 23 -24.79 1.45 -6.87
C LYS A 23 -24.90 0.19 -6.03
N ARG A 24 -23.80 -0.55 -5.87
CA ARG A 24 -23.71 -1.75 -5.03
C ARG A 24 -23.49 -1.44 -3.56
N GLY A 25 -23.40 -0.17 -3.15
CA GLY A 25 -23.12 0.25 -1.78
C GLY A 25 -21.68 -0.02 -1.33
N ILE A 26 -20.75 -0.13 -2.29
CA ILE A 26 -19.34 -0.35 -2.02
C ILE A 26 -18.63 1.00 -1.99
N ASP A 27 -18.05 1.32 -0.85
CA ASP A 27 -17.26 2.53 -0.65
C ASP A 27 -15.79 2.34 -1.03
N PRO A 28 -15.07 3.41 -1.41
CA PRO A 28 -13.63 3.32 -1.65
C PRO A 28 -12.92 2.93 -0.35
N LEU A 29 -12.06 1.91 -0.43
CA LEU A 29 -11.39 1.33 0.72
C LEU A 29 -9.93 1.77 0.79
N TYR A 30 -9.67 2.76 1.65
CA TYR A 30 -8.36 3.25 2.03
C TYR A 30 -8.44 3.86 3.44
N SER A 31 -7.30 4.15 4.05
CA SER A 31 -7.22 4.79 5.37
C SER A 31 -6.15 5.86 5.36
N VAL A 32 -6.49 7.09 5.72
CA VAL A 32 -5.61 8.25 5.68
C VAL A 32 -5.87 9.19 6.86
N GLY A 33 -4.84 9.86 7.34
CA GLY A 33 -4.89 10.87 8.39
C GLY A 33 -3.79 11.90 8.21
N ALA A 34 -4.02 13.15 8.60
CA ALA A 34 -3.08 14.25 8.41
C ALA A 34 -1.76 14.07 9.19
N GLY A 35 -1.80 13.34 10.29
CA GLY A 35 -0.63 12.98 11.09
C GLY A 35 0.18 11.79 10.57
N ALA A 36 -0.29 11.10 9.51
CA ALA A 36 0.39 9.92 8.98
C ALA A 36 1.86 10.19 8.68
N ARG A 37 2.73 9.29 9.14
CA ARG A 37 4.18 9.35 8.92
C ARG A 37 4.65 8.30 7.93
N ILE A 38 3.88 7.24 7.80
CA ILE A 38 4.13 6.15 6.85
C ILE A 38 2.92 6.03 5.93
N VAL A 39 3.18 5.84 4.65
CA VAL A 39 2.16 5.42 3.68
C VAL A 39 2.50 4.04 3.17
N VAL A 40 1.56 3.10 3.22
CA VAL A 40 1.65 1.79 2.59
C VAL A 40 0.86 1.80 1.30
N ILE A 41 1.53 1.60 0.17
CA ILE A 41 0.91 1.57 -1.15
C ILE A 41 0.93 0.14 -1.69
N GLY A 42 -0.23 -0.50 -1.73
CA GLY A 42 -0.44 -1.83 -2.32
C GLY A 42 -1.14 -1.77 -3.66
N GLN A 43 -1.56 -2.93 -4.17
CA GLN A 43 -2.24 -3.03 -5.49
C GLN A 43 -3.67 -2.51 -5.43
N ALA A 44 -4.53 -3.18 -4.70
CA ALA A 44 -5.95 -2.92 -4.52
C ALA A 44 -6.47 -3.72 -3.32
N PRO A 45 -7.65 -3.41 -2.77
CA PRO A 45 -8.32 -4.31 -1.82
C PRO A 45 -8.54 -5.70 -2.44
N GLY A 46 -8.35 -6.75 -1.66
CA GLY A 46 -8.80 -8.09 -2.03
C GLY A 46 -10.26 -8.32 -1.63
N ALA A 47 -10.85 -9.47 -2.02
CA ALA A 47 -12.25 -9.80 -1.74
C ALA A 47 -12.58 -9.74 -0.23
N VAL A 48 -11.71 -10.28 0.62
CA VAL A 48 -11.89 -10.23 2.10
C VAL A 48 -11.86 -8.80 2.63
N ALA A 49 -11.01 -7.95 2.08
CA ALA A 49 -10.94 -6.55 2.48
C ALA A 49 -12.19 -5.78 2.04
N GLU A 50 -12.74 -6.04 0.85
CA GLU A 50 -14.01 -5.47 0.39
C GLU A 50 -15.17 -5.93 1.29
N GLU A 51 -15.28 -7.23 1.58
CA GLU A 51 -16.32 -7.81 2.41
C GLU A 51 -16.31 -7.26 3.83
N THR A 52 -15.14 -7.20 4.45
CA THR A 52 -14.97 -6.74 5.84
C THR A 52 -14.86 -5.23 5.98
N ARG A 53 -14.69 -4.50 4.87
CA ARG A 53 -14.44 -3.06 4.83
C ARG A 53 -13.19 -2.63 5.62
N ILE A 54 -12.24 -3.54 5.78
CA ILE A 54 -10.98 -3.29 6.49
C ILE A 54 -9.82 -3.60 5.54
N PRO A 55 -8.98 -2.60 5.18
CA PRO A 55 -7.80 -2.81 4.33
C PRO A 55 -6.87 -3.85 4.95
N TRP A 56 -6.28 -4.71 4.12
CA TRP A 56 -5.29 -5.70 4.59
C TRP A 56 -5.80 -6.63 5.71
N ASN A 57 -7.11 -6.93 5.75
CA ASN A 57 -7.71 -7.81 6.76
C ASN A 57 -7.67 -9.28 6.33
N ASP A 58 -6.51 -9.74 5.90
CA ASP A 58 -6.25 -11.09 5.42
C ASP A 58 -4.85 -11.58 5.85
N LYS A 59 -4.46 -12.79 5.44
CA LYS A 59 -3.14 -13.37 5.72
C LYS A 59 -1.99 -12.55 5.14
N SER A 60 -2.22 -11.85 4.03
CA SER A 60 -1.20 -10.94 3.47
C SER A 60 -0.99 -9.73 4.37
N GLY A 61 -2.07 -9.19 4.92
CA GLY A 61 -1.98 -8.08 5.88
C GLY A 61 -1.36 -8.48 7.21
N GLU A 62 -1.61 -9.70 7.70
CA GLU A 62 -0.91 -10.23 8.88
C GLU A 62 0.60 -10.25 8.64
N ARG A 63 1.02 -10.85 7.53
CA ARG A 63 2.44 -10.92 7.15
C ARG A 63 3.04 -9.53 6.93
N LEU A 64 2.29 -8.59 6.35
CA LEU A 64 2.78 -7.22 6.15
C LEU A 64 3.04 -6.52 7.48
N ARG A 65 2.16 -6.67 8.47
CA ARG A 65 2.39 -6.12 9.83
C ARG A 65 3.64 -6.71 10.48
N ASP A 66 3.86 -8.02 10.33
CA ASP A 66 5.07 -8.69 10.82
C ASP A 66 6.34 -8.15 10.14
N TRP A 67 6.28 -7.93 8.82
CA TRP A 67 7.38 -7.35 8.06
C TRP A 67 7.70 -5.92 8.48
N LEU A 68 6.67 -5.11 8.75
CA LEU A 68 6.81 -3.74 9.23
C LEU A 68 7.24 -3.68 10.72
N GLY A 69 7.03 -4.77 11.47
CA GLY A 69 7.30 -4.80 12.90
C GLY A 69 6.35 -3.94 13.73
N VAL A 70 5.08 -3.81 13.28
CA VAL A 70 4.09 -2.97 13.97
C VAL A 70 2.92 -3.80 14.49
N SER A 71 2.30 -3.33 15.58
CA SER A 71 1.08 -3.92 16.09
C SER A 71 -0.12 -3.65 15.16
N ARG A 72 -1.21 -4.40 15.37
CA ARG A 72 -2.46 -4.19 14.65
C ARG A 72 -3.01 -2.77 14.89
N GLU A 73 -2.96 -2.29 16.12
CA GLU A 73 -3.41 -0.95 16.51
C GLU A 73 -2.63 0.13 15.76
N THR A 74 -1.30 0.03 15.76
CA THR A 74 -0.44 0.98 15.03
C THR A 74 -0.69 0.96 13.53
N PHE A 75 -0.86 -0.24 12.94
CA PHE A 75 -1.09 -0.39 11.49
C PHE A 75 -2.40 0.24 11.03
N TYR A 76 -3.45 0.20 11.87
CA TYR A 76 -4.77 0.76 11.55
C TYR A 76 -5.01 2.15 12.14
N ASP A 77 -4.02 2.75 12.80
CA ASP A 77 -4.07 4.14 13.22
C ASP A 77 -3.72 5.06 12.03
N PRO A 78 -4.70 5.76 11.42
CA PRO A 78 -4.47 6.58 10.25
C PRO A 78 -3.58 7.80 10.51
N GLU A 79 -3.43 8.20 11.78
CA GLU A 79 -2.52 9.28 12.18
C GLU A 79 -1.05 8.81 12.26
N ARG A 80 -0.80 7.51 12.11
CA ARG A 80 0.54 6.91 12.11
C ARG A 80 0.86 6.26 10.76
N VAL A 81 -0.07 5.42 10.24
CA VAL A 81 0.11 4.64 9.00
C VAL A 81 -1.10 4.84 8.10
N ALA A 82 -0.89 5.47 6.97
CA ALA A 82 -1.89 5.55 5.91
C ALA A 82 -1.83 4.31 5.02
N LEU A 83 -2.99 3.76 4.66
CA LEU A 83 -3.14 2.61 3.78
C LEU A 83 -3.78 3.10 2.48
N LEU A 84 -2.98 3.25 1.43
CA LEU A 84 -3.36 3.92 0.18
C LEU A 84 -3.08 3.01 -1.03
N PRO A 85 -3.97 2.04 -1.36
CA PRO A 85 -3.74 1.13 -2.49
C PRO A 85 -3.83 1.86 -3.83
N MET A 86 -3.22 1.31 -4.89
CA MET A 86 -3.23 1.85 -6.26
C MET A 86 -4.64 1.96 -6.87
N ASP A 87 -5.59 1.13 -6.41
CA ASP A 87 -7.03 1.24 -6.65
C ASP A 87 -7.76 1.07 -5.31
N PHE A 88 -8.82 1.81 -5.09
CA PHE A 88 -9.57 1.79 -3.83
C PHE A 88 -10.73 0.79 -3.81
N TYR A 89 -10.88 0.04 -4.87
CA TYR A 89 -11.93 -0.96 -5.02
C TYR A 89 -11.34 -2.31 -5.41
N PHE A 90 -12.00 -3.39 -5.03
CA PHE A 90 -11.62 -4.72 -5.46
C PHE A 90 -11.89 -4.87 -6.96
N PRO A 91 -10.86 -5.10 -7.80
CA PRO A 91 -11.04 -5.14 -9.25
C PRO A 91 -11.62 -6.46 -9.76
N GLY A 92 -11.82 -7.44 -8.88
CA GLY A 92 -12.28 -8.79 -9.24
C GLY A 92 -11.14 -9.80 -9.38
N HIS A 93 -11.51 -11.06 -9.59
CA HIS A 93 -10.57 -12.16 -9.76
C HIS A 93 -10.19 -12.35 -11.23
N GLY A 94 -8.88 -12.54 -11.47
CA GLY A 94 -8.34 -12.99 -12.74
C GLY A 94 -8.03 -14.49 -12.73
N ARG A 95 -7.38 -15.00 -13.79
CA ARG A 95 -7.01 -16.42 -13.89
C ARG A 95 -5.99 -16.88 -12.85
N SER A 96 -5.11 -16.00 -12.40
CA SER A 96 -3.98 -16.33 -11.51
C SER A 96 -3.86 -15.41 -10.29
N GLY A 97 -4.93 -14.76 -9.90
CA GLY A 97 -4.98 -13.80 -8.79
C GLY A 97 -5.97 -12.69 -9.06
N ASP A 98 -5.91 -11.63 -8.29
CA ASP A 98 -6.77 -10.48 -8.50
C ASP A 98 -6.34 -9.70 -9.75
N LEU A 99 -7.31 -9.08 -10.39
CA LEU A 99 -7.07 -8.23 -11.55
C LEU A 99 -6.15 -7.05 -11.19
N PRO A 100 -5.45 -6.46 -12.18
CA PRO A 100 -4.63 -5.28 -11.95
C PRO A 100 -5.47 -4.09 -11.48
N PRO A 101 -4.86 -3.12 -10.77
CA PRO A 101 -5.52 -1.85 -10.48
C PRO A 101 -5.86 -1.13 -11.78
N ARG A 102 -6.93 -0.35 -11.78
CA ARG A 102 -7.34 0.42 -12.95
C ARG A 102 -6.26 1.43 -13.33
N LYS A 103 -5.98 1.48 -14.63
CA LYS A 103 -4.99 2.41 -15.17
C LYS A 103 -5.43 3.88 -14.96
N GLY A 104 -4.52 4.72 -14.47
CA GLY A 104 -4.81 6.13 -14.23
C GLY A 104 -5.50 6.42 -12.89
N PHE A 105 -5.98 5.41 -12.16
CA PHE A 105 -6.72 5.61 -10.91
C PHE A 105 -5.86 6.26 -9.82
N ALA A 106 -4.68 5.71 -9.56
CA ALA A 106 -3.76 6.29 -8.58
C ALA A 106 -3.25 7.67 -9.00
N GLU A 107 -3.03 7.88 -10.30
CA GLU A 107 -2.63 9.18 -10.84
C GLU A 107 -3.66 10.28 -10.59
N GLN A 108 -4.92 9.92 -10.62
CA GLN A 108 -6.04 10.84 -10.41
C GLN A 108 -6.20 11.21 -8.92
N TRP A 109 -6.12 10.22 -8.02
CA TRP A 109 -6.55 10.41 -6.63
C TRP A 109 -5.43 10.54 -5.60
N HIS A 110 -4.28 9.87 -5.81
CA HIS A 110 -3.18 9.88 -4.84
C HIS A 110 -2.59 11.28 -4.61
N PRO A 111 -2.37 12.14 -5.63
CA PRO A 111 -1.76 13.44 -5.39
C PRO A 111 -2.51 14.30 -4.38
N ALA A 112 -3.85 14.36 -4.48
CA ALA A 112 -4.67 15.14 -3.57
C ALA A 112 -4.65 14.57 -2.14
N LEU A 113 -4.71 13.23 -1.99
CA LEU A 113 -4.64 12.59 -0.67
C LEU A 113 -3.26 12.73 -0.03
N LEU A 114 -2.18 12.55 -0.80
CA LEU A 114 -0.82 12.69 -0.30
C LEU A 114 -0.49 14.13 0.12
N ALA A 115 -1.03 15.13 -0.58
CA ALA A 115 -0.86 16.54 -0.23
C ALA A 115 -1.45 16.89 1.15
N LEU A 116 -2.45 16.13 1.62
CA LEU A 116 -3.05 16.29 2.95
C LEU A 116 -2.30 15.54 4.06
N MET A 117 -1.20 14.83 3.72
CA MET A 117 -0.36 14.06 4.67
C MET A 117 1.08 14.61 4.70
N PRO A 118 1.30 15.85 5.16
CA PRO A 118 2.61 16.51 5.08
C PRO A 118 3.70 15.87 5.96
N ASN A 119 3.30 15.04 6.91
CA ASN A 119 4.20 14.39 7.85
C ASN A 119 4.77 13.06 7.36
N VAL A 120 4.37 12.60 6.18
CA VAL A 120 4.89 11.34 5.61
C VAL A 120 6.39 11.43 5.38
N ARG A 121 7.12 10.45 5.93
CA ARG A 121 8.58 10.31 5.82
C ARG A 121 8.99 9.01 5.13
N LEU A 122 8.11 8.00 5.17
CA LEU A 122 8.38 6.70 4.56
C LEU A 122 7.16 6.24 3.75
N THR A 123 7.39 5.90 2.50
CA THR A 123 6.40 5.27 1.62
C THR A 123 6.83 3.83 1.34
N VAL A 124 6.10 2.88 1.88
CA VAL A 124 6.32 1.44 1.67
C VAL A 124 5.54 1.00 0.43
N LEU A 125 6.27 0.61 -0.61
CA LEU A 125 5.72 0.20 -1.90
C LEU A 125 5.58 -1.32 -1.97
N VAL A 126 4.37 -1.85 -1.97
CA VAL A 126 4.08 -3.29 -1.85
C VAL A 126 3.64 -3.87 -3.18
N GLY A 127 4.51 -4.69 -3.77
CA GLY A 127 4.25 -5.38 -5.03
C GLY A 127 4.55 -4.56 -6.29
N ALA A 128 4.53 -5.24 -7.43
CA ALA A 128 5.06 -4.71 -8.69
C ALA A 128 4.36 -3.43 -9.18
N TYR A 129 3.04 -3.30 -8.98
CA TYR A 129 2.29 -2.13 -9.45
C TYR A 129 2.70 -0.85 -8.72
N ALA A 130 2.73 -0.87 -7.39
CA ALA A 130 3.17 0.26 -6.57
C ALA A 130 4.63 0.60 -6.82
N VAL A 131 5.51 -0.41 -6.81
CA VAL A 131 6.96 -0.23 -7.02
C VAL A 131 7.25 0.40 -8.38
N ARG A 132 6.69 -0.14 -9.47
CA ARG A 132 6.93 0.41 -10.81
C ARG A 132 6.41 1.82 -10.97
N ARG A 133 5.23 2.08 -10.44
CA ARG A 133 4.61 3.41 -10.56
C ARG A 133 5.40 4.49 -9.84
N TYR A 134 5.76 4.26 -8.58
CA TYR A 134 6.39 5.27 -7.74
C TYR A 134 7.89 5.43 -7.97
N LEU A 135 8.56 4.36 -8.40
CA LEU A 135 9.99 4.42 -8.74
C LEU A 135 10.23 4.67 -10.23
N HIS A 136 9.16 4.86 -11.03
CA HIS A 136 9.23 5.12 -12.47
C HIS A 136 10.00 4.03 -13.24
N LEU A 137 9.77 2.75 -12.88
CA LEU A 137 10.48 1.62 -13.47
C LEU A 137 9.79 1.13 -14.74
N LYS A 138 10.59 0.53 -15.64
CA LYS A 138 10.09 -0.14 -16.84
C LYS A 138 9.54 -1.53 -16.47
N ASN A 139 8.69 -2.09 -17.34
CA ASN A 139 8.19 -3.45 -17.15
C ASN A 139 9.30 -4.53 -17.23
N SER A 140 10.41 -4.22 -17.90
CA SER A 140 11.60 -5.08 -17.97
C SER A 140 12.41 -5.14 -16.67
N ASP A 141 12.22 -4.17 -15.76
CA ASP A 141 13.02 -4.10 -14.54
C ASP A 141 12.59 -5.18 -13.55
N SER A 142 13.57 -5.91 -13.05
CA SER A 142 13.33 -7.00 -12.10
C SER A 142 12.90 -6.48 -10.74
N LEU A 143 11.68 -6.84 -10.30
CA LEU A 143 11.22 -6.50 -8.96
C LEU A 143 12.15 -7.07 -7.88
N THR A 144 12.71 -8.27 -8.08
CA THR A 144 13.64 -8.89 -7.15
C THR A 144 14.90 -8.04 -6.97
N THR A 145 15.47 -7.54 -8.07
CA THR A 145 16.64 -6.65 -8.03
C THR A 145 16.30 -5.35 -7.30
N VAL A 146 15.18 -4.72 -7.65
CA VAL A 146 14.75 -3.45 -7.02
C VAL A 146 14.53 -3.62 -5.50
N VAL A 147 13.93 -4.74 -5.07
CA VAL A 147 13.73 -5.02 -3.65
C VAL A 147 15.05 -5.32 -2.93
N ARG A 148 16.01 -5.94 -3.61
CA ARG A 148 17.34 -6.19 -3.06
C ARG A 148 18.15 -4.90 -2.89
N ASP A 149 18.02 -4.00 -3.86
CA ASP A 149 18.72 -2.72 -3.90
C ASP A 149 17.89 -1.61 -3.21
N TYR A 150 17.13 -1.94 -2.16
CA TYR A 150 16.24 -1.01 -1.44
C TYR A 150 16.94 0.25 -0.93
N ASP A 151 18.22 0.17 -0.60
CA ASP A 151 19.07 1.26 -0.11
C ASP A 151 19.17 2.43 -1.10
N ALA A 152 19.11 2.16 -2.40
CA ALA A 152 19.05 3.18 -3.44
C ALA A 152 17.79 4.07 -3.38
N TYR A 153 16.77 3.65 -2.64
CA TYR A 153 15.47 4.34 -2.57
C TYR A 153 15.15 4.93 -1.20
N ILE A 154 15.76 4.44 -0.12
CA ILE A 154 15.51 4.91 1.25
C ILE A 154 15.78 6.41 1.39
N GLY A 155 16.87 6.92 0.82
CA GLY A 155 17.22 8.35 0.85
C GLY A 155 16.16 9.26 0.21
N ARG A 156 15.27 8.70 -0.61
CA ARG A 156 14.13 9.37 -1.24
C ARG A 156 12.80 9.11 -0.50
N GLY A 157 12.84 8.45 0.65
CA GLY A 157 11.66 8.10 1.45
C GLY A 157 10.85 6.91 0.91
N PHE A 158 11.42 6.06 0.03
CA PHE A 158 10.74 4.87 -0.50
C PHE A 158 11.37 3.58 0.00
N PHE A 159 10.53 2.58 0.28
CA PHE A 159 10.97 1.23 0.59
C PHE A 159 10.20 0.21 -0.27
N PRO A 160 10.81 -0.37 -1.31
CA PRO A 160 10.16 -1.34 -2.18
C PRO A 160 10.09 -2.73 -1.53
N LEU A 161 8.94 -3.40 -1.68
CA LEU A 161 8.70 -4.76 -1.20
C LEU A 161 8.06 -5.63 -2.29
N VAL A 162 8.28 -6.93 -2.20
CA VAL A 162 7.41 -7.90 -2.86
C VAL A 162 6.05 -7.94 -2.15
N HIS A 163 5.02 -8.49 -2.81
CA HIS A 163 3.72 -8.65 -2.17
C HIS A 163 3.77 -9.74 -1.08
N PRO A 164 3.20 -9.52 0.13
CA PRO A 164 3.25 -10.46 1.25
C PRO A 164 2.31 -11.67 1.09
N SER A 165 1.80 -11.92 -0.11
CA SER A 165 0.92 -13.05 -0.39
C SER A 165 1.56 -14.39 -0.05
N PRO A 166 0.79 -15.36 0.49
CA PRO A 166 1.25 -16.74 0.65
C PRO A 166 1.77 -17.38 -0.67
N ARG A 167 1.30 -16.90 -1.83
CA ARG A 167 1.79 -17.34 -3.15
C ARG A 167 3.26 -17.02 -3.40
N ASN A 168 3.84 -16.06 -2.69
CA ASN A 168 5.26 -15.70 -2.80
C ASN A 168 6.19 -16.54 -1.92
N GLN A 169 5.69 -17.62 -1.30
CA GLN A 169 6.51 -18.49 -0.46
C GLN A 169 7.72 -19.09 -1.22
N LEU A 170 7.52 -19.50 -2.47
CA LEU A 170 8.61 -20.03 -3.31
C LEU A 170 9.64 -18.94 -3.64
N TRP A 171 9.19 -17.69 -3.88
CA TRP A 171 10.11 -16.58 -4.08
C TRP A 171 10.92 -16.31 -2.82
N MET A 172 10.31 -16.30 -1.65
CA MET A 172 10.99 -16.08 -0.37
C MET A 172 12.03 -17.16 -0.08
N SER A 173 11.70 -18.43 -0.32
CA SER A 173 12.66 -19.54 -0.14
C SER A 173 13.88 -19.46 -1.08
N ARG A 174 13.71 -18.86 -2.26
CA ARG A 174 14.81 -18.61 -3.22
C ARG A 174 15.60 -17.33 -2.94
N ASN A 175 15.09 -16.48 -2.06
CA ASN A 175 15.68 -15.18 -1.74
C ASN A 175 15.79 -15.01 -0.21
N PRO A 176 16.58 -15.86 0.50
CA PRO A 176 16.66 -15.84 1.97
C PRO A 176 17.22 -14.53 2.52
N TRP A 177 17.98 -13.77 1.71
CA TRP A 177 18.45 -12.43 2.05
C TRP A 177 17.29 -11.46 2.38
N PHE A 178 16.10 -11.67 1.83
CA PHE A 178 14.96 -10.80 2.07
C PHE A 178 14.56 -10.79 3.56
N GLU A 179 14.44 -11.97 4.17
CA GLU A 179 14.12 -12.10 5.59
C GLU A 179 15.33 -11.77 6.48
N ALA A 180 16.54 -12.16 6.06
CA ALA A 180 17.75 -12.03 6.86
C ALA A 180 18.33 -10.60 6.86
N GLU A 181 18.18 -9.86 5.76
CA GLU A 181 18.85 -8.57 5.54
C GLU A 181 17.82 -7.44 5.34
N THR A 182 16.86 -7.59 4.41
CA THR A 182 15.93 -6.51 4.05
C THR A 182 14.91 -6.21 5.14
N LEU A 183 14.26 -7.23 5.70
CA LEU A 183 13.22 -7.00 6.71
C LEU A 183 13.73 -6.39 8.02
N PRO A 184 14.91 -6.72 8.57
CA PRO A 184 15.47 -6.01 9.72
C PRO A 184 15.66 -4.51 9.47
N VAL A 185 16.13 -4.13 8.28
CA VAL A 185 16.30 -2.71 7.91
C VAL A 185 14.94 -2.03 7.75
N LEU A 186 13.95 -2.67 7.13
CA LEU A 186 12.59 -2.15 7.05
C LEU A 186 12.01 -1.86 8.44
N LYS A 187 12.10 -2.81 9.37
CA LYS A 187 11.62 -2.64 10.75
C LYS A 187 12.31 -1.47 11.45
N ALA A 188 13.62 -1.35 11.29
CA ALA A 188 14.37 -0.23 11.86
C ALA A 188 13.93 1.13 11.28
N GLN A 189 13.72 1.23 9.97
CA GLN A 189 13.20 2.44 9.32
C GLN A 189 11.79 2.80 9.79
N VAL A 190 10.88 1.81 9.85
CA VAL A 190 9.52 2.00 10.34
C VAL A 190 9.52 2.51 11.78
N ASN A 191 10.27 1.88 12.67
CA ASN A 191 10.36 2.30 14.08
C ASN A 191 10.94 3.71 14.20
N ALA A 192 12.05 3.99 13.50
CA ALA A 192 12.66 5.33 13.54
C ALA A 192 11.69 6.44 13.11
N VAL A 193 10.88 6.19 12.05
CA VAL A 193 9.87 7.16 11.58
C VAL A 193 8.72 7.31 12.58
N LEU A 194 8.26 6.23 13.21
CA LEU A 194 7.14 6.26 14.15
C LEU A 194 7.51 6.84 15.52
N GLU A 195 8.77 6.78 15.92
CA GLU A 195 9.29 7.30 17.21
C GLU A 195 9.70 8.79 17.14
N GLN A 196 9.94 9.34 15.95
CA GLN A 196 10.21 10.78 15.80
C GLN A 196 8.99 11.56 16.28
N ARG A 197 9.19 12.49 17.21
CA ARG A 197 8.18 13.42 17.73
C ARG A 197 8.02 14.63 16.83
#